data_5c96b6ac0a9f5f84b2415c94feb1263a
#
_entry.id   5c96b6ac0a9f5f84b2415c94feb1263a
#
_cell.length_a   1.000
_cell.length_b   1.000
_cell.length_c   1.000
_cell.angle_alpha   90.00
_cell.angle_beta   90.00
_cell.angle_gamma   90.00
#
_symmetry.space_group_name_H-M   'P 1'
#
loop_
_entity.id
_entity.type
_entity.pdbx_description
1 polymer ?
#
loop_
_entity_poly.entity_id
_entity_poly.type
_entity_poly.pdbx_seq_one_letter_code
_entity_poly.pdbx_strand_id
1 'polypeptide(L)'
;MGVRNLLITTGDPQRLGEFQDATLVFDVDSIGLTNVVTRLNRGSDIGGQPVAPPTAFHVGVAVNPSALNLDEEVRRLRYKEEAGAEFVVTHPVFDPADLQAFLARAGGVSVPIIACVRPMEDARRAEALANEVPGVRVPAAYVQRLLDAEAQGRAAEEGVAIAREVARGLRPMVQGLQVAVPPARLAAAMDVLAALDE
;
A
#
# COMPACT_ATOMS: atom_id res chain seq x y z
N MET A 1 -24.26 3.83 -9.02
CA MET A 1 -23.12 4.57 -8.46
C MET A 1 -21.94 4.68 -9.41
N GLY A 2 -21.76 3.85 -10.42
CA GLY A 2 -20.72 3.99 -11.46
C GLY A 2 -19.29 3.66 -11.00
N VAL A 3 -19.10 3.05 -9.82
CA VAL A 3 -17.78 2.59 -9.35
C VAL A 3 -17.32 1.45 -10.25
N ARG A 4 -16.08 1.56 -10.76
CA ARG A 4 -15.48 0.54 -11.64
C ARG A 4 -14.13 0.05 -11.15
N ASN A 5 -13.42 0.86 -10.37
CA ASN A 5 -12.10 0.49 -9.84
C ASN A 5 -12.25 0.12 -8.37
N LEU A 6 -11.72 -1.04 -7.99
CA LEU A 6 -11.74 -1.56 -6.63
C LEU A 6 -10.30 -1.79 -6.17
N LEU A 7 -9.98 -1.38 -4.96
CA LEU A 7 -8.78 -1.81 -4.26
C LEU A 7 -9.21 -2.71 -3.11
N ILE A 8 -8.85 -3.98 -3.21
CA ILE A 8 -9.19 -5.01 -2.23
C ILE A 8 -8.02 -5.17 -1.25
N THR A 9 -8.30 -4.92 0.02
CA THR A 9 -7.31 -5.04 1.09
C THR A 9 -7.91 -5.85 2.23
N THR A 10 -7.06 -6.52 3.02
CA THR A 10 -7.46 -7.09 4.31
C THR A 10 -7.47 -5.96 5.33
N GLY A 11 -8.48 -5.90 6.19
CA GLY A 11 -8.55 -4.91 7.26
C GLY A 11 -7.38 -5.03 8.23
N ASP A 12 -7.06 -3.92 8.90
CA ASP A 12 -6.01 -3.89 9.92
C ASP A 12 -6.36 -4.78 11.11
N PRO A 13 -5.34 -5.36 11.79
CA PRO A 13 -5.57 -6.10 13.02
C PRO A 13 -6.28 -5.21 14.06
N GLN A 14 -7.28 -5.75 14.76
CA GLN A 14 -8.08 -5.02 15.75
C GLN A 14 -7.26 -4.40 16.88
N ARG A 15 -6.06 -4.94 17.17
CA ARG A 15 -5.13 -4.38 18.16
C ARG A 15 -4.68 -2.95 17.83
N LEU A 16 -4.84 -2.52 16.57
CA LEU A 16 -4.54 -1.16 16.11
C LEU A 16 -5.78 -0.24 16.12
N GLY A 17 -6.96 -0.77 16.42
CA GLY A 17 -8.23 -0.04 16.44
C GLY A 17 -8.74 0.29 17.84
N GLU A 18 -9.87 0.99 17.90
CA GLU A 18 -10.52 1.40 19.15
C GLU A 18 -11.10 0.22 19.95
N PHE A 19 -11.38 -0.92 19.30
CA PHE A 19 -12.02 -2.10 19.90
C PHE A 19 -11.06 -3.29 19.93
N GLN A 20 -10.04 -3.21 20.78
CA GLN A 20 -8.96 -4.21 20.86
C GLN A 20 -9.40 -5.63 21.27
N ASP A 21 -10.54 -5.74 21.97
CA ASP A 21 -11.10 -7.00 22.46
C ASP A 21 -12.09 -7.67 21.48
N ALA A 22 -12.38 -7.03 20.33
CA ALA A 22 -13.28 -7.60 19.36
C ALA A 22 -12.65 -8.83 18.67
N THR A 23 -13.44 -9.86 18.41
CA THR A 23 -12.96 -11.08 17.71
C THR A 23 -12.91 -10.83 16.21
N LEU A 24 -11.76 -11.10 15.61
CA LEU A 24 -11.60 -11.00 14.15
C LEU A 24 -12.27 -12.21 13.51
N VAL A 25 -13.37 -12.00 12.79
CA VAL A 25 -14.06 -13.04 12.02
C VAL A 25 -14.10 -12.60 10.56
N PHE A 26 -13.46 -13.39 9.69
CA PHE A 26 -13.50 -13.17 8.24
C PHE A 26 -14.29 -14.29 7.58
N ASP A 27 -15.34 -13.94 6.85
CA ASP A 27 -16.00 -14.87 5.93
C ASP A 27 -15.13 -15.13 4.69
N VAL A 28 -14.45 -14.07 4.21
CA VAL A 28 -13.47 -14.12 3.12
C VAL A 28 -12.30 -13.19 3.41
N ASP A 29 -11.10 -13.58 3.02
CA ASP A 29 -9.92 -12.69 2.99
C ASP A 29 -9.84 -11.91 1.65
N SER A 30 -8.79 -11.11 1.49
CA SER A 30 -8.61 -10.34 0.24
C SER A 30 -8.46 -11.22 -1.01
N ILE A 31 -7.93 -12.42 -0.89
CA ILE A 31 -7.79 -13.37 -2.01
C ILE A 31 -9.18 -13.90 -2.39
N GLY A 32 -9.93 -14.36 -1.39
CA GLY A 32 -11.31 -14.83 -1.58
C GLY A 32 -12.20 -13.76 -2.18
N LEU A 33 -12.14 -12.51 -1.68
CA LEU A 33 -12.93 -11.40 -2.21
C LEU A 33 -12.52 -11.04 -3.65
N THR A 34 -11.23 -11.09 -3.99
CA THR A 34 -10.76 -10.90 -5.37
C THR A 34 -11.39 -11.95 -6.30
N ASN A 35 -11.41 -13.22 -5.88
CA ASN A 35 -12.04 -14.29 -6.65
C ASN A 35 -13.55 -14.07 -6.84
N VAL A 36 -14.27 -13.63 -5.79
CA VAL A 36 -15.72 -13.29 -5.88
C VAL A 36 -15.95 -12.21 -6.93
N VAL A 37 -15.20 -11.09 -6.87
CA VAL A 37 -15.35 -9.99 -7.82
C VAL A 37 -15.01 -10.43 -9.24
N THR A 38 -13.96 -11.23 -9.42
CA THR A 38 -13.58 -11.77 -10.72
C THR A 38 -14.67 -12.68 -11.31
N ARG A 39 -15.35 -13.50 -10.48
CA ARG A 39 -16.50 -14.30 -10.92
C ARG A 39 -17.67 -13.44 -11.37
N LEU A 40 -17.99 -12.37 -10.63
CA LEU A 40 -19.03 -11.41 -11.02
C LEU A 40 -18.71 -10.74 -12.36
N ASN A 41 -17.45 -10.40 -12.63
CA ASN A 41 -16.99 -9.90 -13.92
C ASN A 41 -17.15 -10.93 -15.05
N ARG A 42 -17.16 -12.22 -14.72
CA ARG A 42 -17.40 -13.32 -15.67
C ARG A 42 -18.88 -13.75 -15.76
N GLY A 43 -19.77 -13.02 -15.09
CA GLY A 43 -21.22 -13.29 -15.13
C GLY A 43 -21.69 -14.45 -14.24
N SER A 44 -20.96 -14.76 -13.18
CA SER A 44 -21.33 -15.80 -12.22
C SER A 44 -21.13 -15.31 -10.78
N ASP A 45 -22.02 -15.65 -9.88
CA ASP A 45 -21.85 -15.42 -8.44
C ASP A 45 -20.98 -16.51 -7.79
N ILE A 46 -20.79 -16.40 -6.47
CA ILE A 46 -19.99 -17.36 -5.69
C ILE A 46 -20.63 -18.77 -5.65
N GLY A 47 -21.97 -18.85 -5.77
CA GLY A 47 -22.75 -20.10 -5.82
C GLY A 47 -22.83 -20.70 -7.23
N GLY A 48 -22.23 -20.04 -8.24
CA GLY A 48 -22.28 -20.49 -9.63
C GLY A 48 -23.54 -20.08 -10.38
N GLN A 49 -24.40 -19.23 -9.79
CA GLN A 49 -25.60 -18.74 -10.46
C GLN A 49 -25.23 -17.65 -11.47
N PRO A 50 -25.90 -17.61 -12.64
CA PRO A 50 -25.68 -16.58 -13.65
C PRO A 50 -26.01 -15.18 -13.12
N VAL A 51 -25.12 -14.23 -13.37
CA VAL A 51 -25.32 -12.79 -13.10
C VAL A 51 -25.32 -12.04 -14.43
N ALA A 52 -26.42 -11.41 -14.78
CA ALA A 52 -26.62 -10.69 -16.04
C ALA A 52 -27.15 -9.27 -15.80
N PRO A 53 -26.53 -8.23 -16.37
CA PRO A 53 -25.26 -8.28 -17.10
C PRO A 53 -24.07 -8.56 -16.15
N PRO A 54 -22.96 -9.10 -16.66
CA PRO A 54 -21.71 -9.21 -15.92
C PRO A 54 -21.25 -7.84 -15.39
N THR A 55 -20.55 -7.84 -14.27
CA THR A 55 -19.89 -6.61 -13.78
C THR A 55 -18.63 -6.32 -14.61
N ALA A 56 -18.10 -5.10 -14.48
CA ALA A 56 -16.87 -4.68 -15.17
C ALA A 56 -15.98 -3.91 -14.19
N PHE A 57 -15.62 -4.57 -13.10
CA PHE A 57 -14.70 -4.02 -12.12
C PHE A 57 -13.25 -4.23 -12.55
N HIS A 58 -12.43 -3.19 -12.45
CA HIS A 58 -10.98 -3.28 -12.51
C HIS A 58 -10.45 -3.50 -11.10
N VAL A 59 -9.75 -4.62 -10.88
CA VAL A 59 -9.50 -5.16 -9.54
C VAL A 59 -8.05 -4.99 -9.14
N GLY A 60 -7.80 -4.12 -8.18
CA GLY A 60 -6.51 -3.96 -7.51
C GLY A 60 -6.45 -4.67 -6.18
N VAL A 61 -5.25 -5.04 -5.76
CA VAL A 61 -4.96 -5.68 -4.47
C VAL A 61 -3.82 -4.98 -3.75
N ALA A 62 -3.81 -5.05 -2.41
CA ALA A 62 -2.72 -4.51 -1.62
C ALA A 62 -1.61 -5.56 -1.38
N VAL A 63 -0.35 -5.10 -1.29
CA VAL A 63 0.81 -5.88 -0.84
C VAL A 63 1.67 -5.06 0.11
N ASN A 64 2.40 -5.74 0.99
CA ASN A 64 3.34 -5.09 1.91
C ASN A 64 4.80 -5.48 1.59
N PRO A 65 5.58 -4.64 0.90
CA PRO A 65 6.98 -4.93 0.59
C PRO A 65 7.89 -5.03 1.81
N SER A 66 7.47 -4.47 2.95
CA SER A 66 8.22 -4.50 4.22
C SER A 66 7.67 -5.56 5.19
N ALA A 67 6.89 -6.53 4.71
CA ALA A 67 6.30 -7.57 5.54
C ALA A 67 7.36 -8.35 6.32
N LEU A 68 7.05 -8.72 7.59
CA LEU A 68 7.94 -9.50 8.44
C LEU A 68 8.27 -10.87 7.84
N ASN A 69 7.32 -11.47 7.13
CA ASN A 69 7.52 -12.69 6.36
C ASN A 69 7.31 -12.40 4.87
N LEU A 70 8.41 -12.06 4.21
CA LEU A 70 8.40 -11.67 2.80
C LEU A 70 8.01 -12.84 1.87
N ASP A 71 8.39 -14.07 2.23
CA ASP A 71 8.02 -15.26 1.44
C ASP A 71 6.51 -15.50 1.44
N GLU A 72 5.89 -15.31 2.59
CA GLU A 72 4.44 -15.40 2.73
C GLU A 72 3.74 -14.31 1.91
N GLU A 73 4.24 -13.07 1.97
CA GLU A 73 3.65 -11.95 1.21
C GLU A 73 3.78 -12.18 -0.30
N VAL A 74 4.92 -12.69 -0.77
CA VAL A 74 5.11 -13.07 -2.18
C VAL A 74 4.17 -14.21 -2.57
N ARG A 75 4.01 -15.23 -1.73
CA ARG A 75 3.07 -16.32 -1.98
C ARG A 75 1.62 -15.81 -2.07
N ARG A 76 1.22 -14.93 -1.17
CA ARG A 76 -0.10 -14.30 -1.17
C ARG A 76 -0.32 -13.42 -2.42
N LEU A 77 0.71 -12.71 -2.89
CA LEU A 77 0.63 -11.98 -4.16
C LEU A 77 0.31 -12.93 -5.31
N ARG A 78 0.97 -14.09 -5.42
CA ARG A 78 0.66 -15.08 -6.46
C ARG A 78 -0.80 -15.52 -6.42
N TYR A 79 -1.31 -15.83 -5.24
CA TYR A 79 -2.74 -16.18 -5.10
C TYR A 79 -3.68 -15.03 -5.46
N LYS A 80 -3.31 -13.78 -5.21
CA LYS A 80 -4.09 -12.61 -5.62
C LYS A 80 -4.07 -12.43 -7.15
N GLU A 81 -2.91 -12.64 -7.81
CA GLU A 81 -2.80 -12.65 -9.27
C GLU A 81 -3.67 -13.76 -9.90
N GLU A 82 -3.57 -14.99 -9.38
CA GLU A 82 -4.39 -16.13 -9.82
C GLU A 82 -5.89 -15.91 -9.59
N ALA A 83 -6.27 -15.23 -8.51
CA ALA A 83 -7.65 -14.86 -8.23
C ALA A 83 -8.20 -13.79 -9.18
N GLY A 84 -7.33 -13.12 -9.95
CA GLY A 84 -7.70 -12.16 -10.98
C GLY A 84 -7.41 -10.70 -10.63
N ALA A 85 -6.41 -10.43 -9.79
CA ALA A 85 -5.91 -9.08 -9.59
C ALA A 85 -5.33 -8.51 -10.89
N GLU A 86 -5.65 -7.26 -11.22
CA GLU A 86 -5.24 -6.57 -12.45
C GLU A 86 -4.21 -5.46 -12.18
N PHE A 87 -4.05 -5.04 -10.93
CA PHE A 87 -2.98 -4.16 -10.47
C PHE A 87 -2.70 -4.35 -8.97
N VAL A 88 -1.55 -3.88 -8.55
CA VAL A 88 -1.11 -3.92 -7.15
C VAL A 88 -0.89 -2.51 -6.63
N VAL A 89 -1.32 -2.23 -5.40
CA VAL A 89 -0.93 -1.04 -4.64
C VAL A 89 -0.13 -1.50 -3.43
N THR A 90 1.04 -0.91 -3.19
CA THR A 90 1.82 -1.27 -2.01
C THR A 90 1.30 -0.57 -0.74
N HIS A 91 1.53 -1.16 0.42
CA HIS A 91 1.57 -0.40 1.66
C HIS A 91 2.62 0.72 1.54
N PRO A 92 2.57 1.76 2.40
CA PRO A 92 3.55 2.84 2.34
C PRO A 92 4.99 2.30 2.42
N VAL A 93 5.80 2.63 1.43
CA VAL A 93 7.22 2.27 1.36
C VAL A 93 8.03 3.48 1.83
N PHE A 94 8.87 3.29 2.83
CA PHE A 94 9.78 4.32 3.35
C PHE A 94 11.22 4.11 2.91
N ASP A 95 11.57 2.89 2.49
CA ASP A 95 12.89 2.56 1.93
C ASP A 95 12.70 1.85 0.57
N PRO A 96 13.19 2.43 -0.54
CA PRO A 96 13.14 1.77 -1.84
C PRO A 96 13.77 0.37 -1.88
N ALA A 97 14.74 0.10 -0.98
CA ALA A 97 15.37 -1.21 -0.86
C ALA A 97 14.38 -2.31 -0.44
N ASP A 98 13.34 -1.98 0.32
CA ASP A 98 12.31 -2.95 0.70
C ASP A 98 11.51 -3.41 -0.53
N LEU A 99 11.11 -2.48 -1.40
CA LEU A 99 10.43 -2.84 -2.65
C LEU A 99 11.35 -3.63 -3.57
N GLN A 100 12.62 -3.22 -3.69
CA GLN A 100 13.60 -3.93 -4.51
C GLN A 100 13.78 -5.38 -4.03
N ALA A 101 13.90 -5.61 -2.72
CA ALA A 101 14.01 -6.93 -2.12
C ALA A 101 12.75 -7.78 -2.38
N PHE A 102 11.56 -7.17 -2.22
CA PHE A 102 10.29 -7.81 -2.51
C PHE A 102 10.20 -8.26 -3.98
N LEU A 103 10.51 -7.37 -4.93
CA LEU A 103 10.48 -7.67 -6.36
C LEU A 103 11.49 -8.77 -6.75
N ALA A 104 12.69 -8.71 -6.19
CA ALA A 104 13.71 -9.75 -6.40
C ALA A 104 13.22 -11.11 -5.88
N ARG A 105 12.59 -11.14 -4.69
CA ARG A 105 12.03 -12.37 -4.10
C ARG A 105 10.84 -12.88 -4.89
N ALA A 106 10.01 -12.00 -5.44
CA ALA A 106 8.90 -12.37 -6.29
C ALA A 106 9.34 -12.96 -7.64
N GLY A 107 10.53 -12.65 -8.13
CA GLY A 107 11.00 -13.13 -9.45
C GLY A 107 10.20 -12.57 -10.62
N GLY A 108 9.57 -11.40 -10.42
CA GLY A 108 8.66 -10.72 -11.35
C GLY A 108 7.24 -10.64 -10.82
N VAL A 109 6.49 -9.65 -11.24
CA VAL A 109 5.07 -9.43 -10.95
C VAL A 109 4.36 -9.24 -12.27
N SER A 110 3.25 -9.95 -12.51
CA SER A 110 2.59 -10.01 -13.82
C SER A 110 1.69 -8.81 -14.11
N VAL A 111 1.37 -8.03 -13.08
CA VAL A 111 0.44 -6.88 -13.16
C VAL A 111 1.14 -5.58 -12.79
N PRO A 112 0.64 -4.41 -13.23
CA PRO A 112 1.20 -3.11 -12.86
C PRO A 112 1.26 -2.89 -11.36
N ILE A 113 2.34 -2.26 -10.88
CA ILE A 113 2.55 -1.90 -9.48
C ILE A 113 2.45 -0.39 -9.32
N ILE A 114 1.65 0.03 -8.34
CA ILE A 114 1.54 1.40 -7.86
C ILE A 114 2.19 1.43 -6.48
N ALA A 115 3.35 2.06 -6.34
CA ALA A 115 3.99 2.18 -5.03
C ALA A 115 3.38 3.34 -4.23
N CYS A 116 3.07 3.08 -2.97
CA CYS A 116 2.56 4.08 -2.05
C CYS A 116 3.72 4.74 -1.31
N VAL A 117 3.76 6.07 -1.34
CA VAL A 117 4.67 6.92 -0.56
C VAL A 117 3.85 7.71 0.45
N ARG A 118 4.38 7.89 1.65
CA ARG A 118 3.72 8.67 2.70
C ARG A 118 4.69 9.67 3.33
N PRO A 119 4.49 10.99 3.11
CA PRO A 119 5.24 12.01 3.82
C PRO A 119 5.00 11.92 5.34
N MET A 120 6.06 11.86 6.11
CA MET A 120 6.00 11.88 7.57
C MET A 120 5.82 13.31 8.06
N GLU A 121 5.11 13.49 9.17
CA GLU A 121 4.78 14.84 9.66
C GLU A 121 5.74 15.30 10.75
N ASP A 122 6.18 14.36 11.59
CA ASP A 122 7.06 14.58 12.73
C ASP A 122 7.81 13.28 13.10
N ALA A 123 8.85 13.42 13.91
CA ALA A 123 9.68 12.31 14.33
C ALA A 123 8.93 11.31 15.21
N ARG A 124 8.05 11.79 16.11
CA ARG A 124 7.27 10.93 17.01
C ARG A 124 6.36 9.98 16.23
N ARG A 125 5.67 10.48 15.20
CA ARG A 125 4.83 9.63 14.34
C ARG A 125 5.66 8.65 13.52
N ALA A 126 6.84 9.04 13.06
CA ALA A 126 7.76 8.17 12.35
C ALA A 126 8.24 7.01 13.26
N GLU A 127 8.59 7.31 14.51
CA GLU A 127 8.95 6.30 15.52
C GLU A 127 7.78 5.38 15.87
N ALA A 128 6.59 5.94 16.08
CA ALA A 128 5.39 5.13 16.34
C ALA A 128 5.10 4.17 15.17
N LEU A 129 5.18 4.64 13.92
CA LEU A 129 5.03 3.78 12.75
C LEU A 129 6.06 2.65 12.72
N ALA A 130 7.33 2.96 13.03
CA ALA A 130 8.40 1.96 13.00
C ALA A 130 8.28 0.91 14.11
N ASN A 131 7.78 1.29 15.30
CA ASN A 131 7.77 0.44 16.48
C ASN A 131 6.43 -0.25 16.76
N GLU A 132 5.31 0.36 16.34
CA GLU A 132 3.97 -0.10 16.72
C GLU A 132 3.23 -0.78 15.55
N VAL A 133 3.60 -0.47 14.29
CA VAL A 133 2.90 -1.03 13.13
C VAL A 133 3.70 -2.19 12.52
N PRO A 134 3.22 -3.43 12.66
CA PRO A 134 3.90 -4.58 12.09
C PRO A 134 4.07 -4.47 10.57
N GLY A 135 5.30 -4.73 10.10
CA GLY A 135 5.59 -4.66 8.66
C GLY A 135 5.73 -3.24 8.12
N VAL A 136 5.93 -2.25 8.98
CA VAL A 136 6.38 -0.91 8.59
C VAL A 136 7.84 -0.75 9.02
N ARG A 137 8.69 -0.34 8.08
CA ARG A 137 10.10 -0.03 8.33
C ARG A 137 10.38 1.41 7.95
N VAL A 138 10.73 2.22 8.94
CA VAL A 138 11.22 3.58 8.71
C VAL A 138 12.72 3.58 9.00
N PRO A 139 13.59 3.95 8.04
CA PRO A 139 15.02 4.05 8.27
C PRO A 139 15.36 5.00 9.42
N ALA A 140 16.23 4.59 10.34
CA ALA A 140 16.62 5.42 11.48
C ALA A 140 17.21 6.78 11.06
N ALA A 141 17.89 6.83 9.91
CA ALA A 141 18.39 8.08 9.34
C ALA A 141 17.26 9.09 9.03
N TYR A 142 16.08 8.63 8.61
CA TYR A 142 14.93 9.51 8.35
C TYR A 142 14.30 10.03 9.64
N VAL A 143 14.24 9.18 10.68
CA VAL A 143 13.81 9.62 12.02
C VAL A 143 14.73 10.69 12.55
N GLN A 144 16.06 10.51 12.44
CA GLN A 144 17.03 11.50 12.88
C GLN A 144 16.89 12.83 12.11
N ARG A 145 16.73 12.79 10.79
CA ARG A 145 16.50 13.99 9.97
C ARG A 145 15.24 14.74 10.40
N LEU A 146 14.17 14.03 10.75
CA LEU A 146 12.94 14.64 11.25
C LEU A 146 13.16 15.30 12.62
N LEU A 147 13.90 14.67 13.54
CA LEU A 147 14.27 15.26 14.84
C LEU A 147 15.06 16.56 14.68
N ASP A 148 16.07 16.54 13.79
CA ASP A 148 16.91 17.72 13.52
C ASP A 148 16.11 18.87 12.90
N ALA A 149 15.15 18.54 12.01
CA ALA A 149 14.26 19.51 11.40
C ALA A 149 13.18 20.02 12.38
N GLU A 150 12.70 19.17 13.29
CA GLU A 150 11.72 19.54 14.33
C GLU A 150 12.27 20.60 15.27
N ALA A 151 13.55 20.50 15.64
CA ALA A 151 14.25 21.52 16.43
C ALA A 151 14.29 22.91 15.75
N GLN A 152 14.02 22.94 14.43
CA GLN A 152 13.97 24.16 13.60
C GLN A 152 12.54 24.51 13.15
N GLY A 153 11.53 23.79 13.63
CA GLY A 153 10.11 23.98 13.22
C GLY A 153 9.82 23.56 11.78
N ARG A 154 10.65 22.72 11.14
CA ARG A 154 10.55 22.34 9.71
C ARG A 154 10.32 20.83 9.46
N ALA A 155 9.88 20.08 10.47
CA ALA A 155 9.71 18.63 10.36
C ALA A 155 8.79 18.22 9.20
N ALA A 156 7.68 18.94 9.00
CA ALA A 156 6.75 18.64 7.92
C ALA A 156 7.33 18.86 6.52
N GLU A 157 8.19 19.87 6.35
CA GLU A 157 8.93 20.15 5.10
C GLU A 157 9.97 19.05 4.84
N GLU A 158 10.68 18.64 5.88
CA GLU A 158 11.65 17.54 5.81
C GLU A 158 10.97 16.21 5.47
N GLY A 159 9.79 15.95 6.05
CA GLY A 159 9.00 14.77 5.70
C GLY A 159 8.59 14.72 4.22
N VAL A 160 8.30 15.88 3.62
CA VAL A 160 8.06 15.98 2.17
C VAL A 160 9.35 15.75 1.39
N ALA A 161 10.48 16.30 1.83
CA ALA A 161 11.78 16.09 1.19
C ALA A 161 12.19 14.61 1.17
N ILE A 162 12.05 13.92 2.31
CA ILE A 162 12.27 12.48 2.42
C ILE A 162 11.32 11.70 1.47
N ALA A 163 10.04 12.07 1.44
CA ALA A 163 9.08 11.40 0.56
C ALA A 163 9.40 11.59 -0.93
N ARG A 164 9.95 12.74 -1.34
CA ARG A 164 10.47 12.98 -2.70
C ARG A 164 11.65 12.07 -3.03
N GLU A 165 12.60 11.92 -2.11
CA GLU A 165 13.75 11.02 -2.28
C GLU A 165 13.28 9.56 -2.45
N VAL A 166 12.37 9.11 -1.59
CA VAL A 166 11.77 7.78 -1.68
C VAL A 166 11.04 7.59 -3.01
N ALA A 167 10.20 8.55 -3.41
CA ALA A 167 9.45 8.50 -4.65
C ALA A 167 10.36 8.39 -5.89
N ARG A 168 11.45 9.17 -5.93
CA ARG A 168 12.48 9.07 -6.99
C ARG A 168 13.14 7.69 -7.02
N GLY A 169 13.44 7.13 -5.85
CA GLY A 169 14.01 5.78 -5.74
C GLY A 169 13.07 4.67 -6.17
N LEU A 170 11.76 4.84 -5.97
CA LEU A 170 10.73 3.86 -6.36
C LEU A 170 10.36 3.94 -7.85
N ARG A 171 10.41 5.13 -8.44
CA ARG A 171 9.95 5.42 -9.80
C ARG A 171 10.45 4.44 -10.88
N PRO A 172 11.73 4.02 -10.88
CA PRO A 172 12.23 3.08 -11.90
C PRO A 172 11.68 1.65 -11.77
N MET A 173 11.09 1.30 -10.63
CA MET A 173 10.66 -0.06 -10.31
C MET A 173 9.15 -0.30 -10.50
N VAL A 174 8.36 0.78 -10.75
CA VAL A 174 6.89 0.73 -10.74
C VAL A 174 6.26 1.47 -11.90
N GLN A 175 5.00 1.16 -12.21
CA GLN A 175 4.23 1.80 -13.26
C GLN A 175 3.50 3.06 -12.78
N GLY A 176 3.31 3.20 -11.47
CA GLY A 176 2.64 4.35 -10.87
C GLY A 176 3.09 4.61 -9.44
N LEU A 177 2.77 5.82 -8.96
CA LEU A 177 3.00 6.24 -7.58
C LEU A 177 1.69 6.77 -6.98
N GLN A 178 1.45 6.44 -5.72
CA GLN A 178 0.39 6.98 -4.89
C GLN A 178 1.02 7.71 -3.72
N VAL A 179 0.56 8.92 -3.44
CA VAL A 179 0.97 9.64 -2.23
C VAL A 179 -0.17 9.63 -1.23
N ALA A 180 0.03 8.97 -0.09
CA ALA A 180 -0.96 8.84 0.97
C ALA A 180 -0.82 9.99 1.97
N VAL A 181 -1.78 10.90 1.98
CA VAL A 181 -1.86 12.02 2.93
C VAL A 181 -3.30 12.20 3.42
N PRO A 182 -3.49 12.76 4.63
CA PRO A 182 -4.81 13.24 5.04
C PRO A 182 -5.31 14.35 4.08
N PRO A 183 -6.64 14.51 3.88
CA PRO A 183 -7.18 15.53 2.97
C PRO A 183 -6.69 16.96 3.26
N ALA A 184 -6.44 17.28 4.53
CA ALA A 184 -5.90 18.59 4.94
C ALA A 184 -4.46 18.85 4.45
N ARG A 185 -3.75 17.82 3.95
CA ARG A 185 -2.36 17.91 3.48
C ARG A 185 -2.18 17.62 1.99
N LEU A 186 -3.20 17.86 1.20
CA LEU A 186 -3.15 17.62 -0.25
C LEU A 186 -1.98 18.36 -0.94
N ALA A 187 -1.64 19.56 -0.48
CA ALA A 187 -0.48 20.30 -0.99
C ALA A 187 0.82 19.51 -0.87
N ALA A 188 1.05 18.82 0.26
CA ALA A 188 2.24 17.98 0.44
C ALA A 188 2.30 16.82 -0.57
N ALA A 189 1.15 16.24 -0.93
CA ALA A 189 1.10 15.20 -1.97
C ALA A 189 1.46 15.77 -3.33
N MET A 190 0.93 16.94 -3.69
CA MET A 190 1.26 17.62 -4.95
C MET A 190 2.74 17.97 -5.03
N ASP A 191 3.32 18.42 -3.91
CA ASP A 191 4.75 18.72 -3.81
C ASP A 191 5.62 17.48 -4.03
N VAL A 192 5.20 16.31 -3.52
CA VAL A 192 5.93 15.05 -3.78
C VAL A 192 5.84 14.66 -5.25
N LEU A 193 4.66 14.75 -5.87
CA LEU A 193 4.45 14.37 -7.26
C LEU A 193 5.18 15.31 -8.23
N ALA A 194 5.16 16.60 -7.99
CA ALA A 194 5.84 17.59 -8.84
C ALA A 194 7.35 17.33 -8.98
N ALA A 195 7.98 16.79 -7.93
CA ALA A 195 9.41 16.44 -7.96
C ALA A 195 9.76 15.22 -8.84
N LEU A 196 8.77 14.56 -9.45
CA LEU A 196 8.98 13.44 -10.36
C LEU A 196 9.03 13.87 -11.83
N ASP A 197 8.63 15.11 -12.12
CA ASP A 197 8.64 15.71 -13.45
C ASP A 197 9.96 16.48 -13.74
N GLU A 198 10.81 16.63 -12.71
CA GLU A 198 12.16 17.21 -12.77
C GLU A 198 13.23 16.14 -13.09
#